data_b12040544293c74fe7dd0fed793b99a2
#
_entry.id   b12040544293c74fe7dd0fed793b99a2
#
_cell.length_a   1.000
_cell.length_b   1.000
_cell.length_c   1.000
_cell.angle_alpha   90.00
_cell.angle_beta   90.00
_cell.angle_gamma   90.00
#
_symmetry.space_group_name_H-M   'P 1'
#
loop_
_entity.id
_entity.type
_entity.pdbx_description
1 polymer ?
#
loop_
_entity_poly.entity_id
_entity_poly.type
_entity_poly.pdbx_seq_one_letter_code
_entity_poly.pdbx_strand_id
1 'polypeptide(L)'
;MQTITLDALIPREDFNILSSTGSSSNTRNKQTLSIEDLKYDSFFFSALRKPIFQRETNEWDAEKVCSMIESFVNDELVPAIILWRNQGGYIFVIDGAHRLSSLGAWINDDYGDGPISISFYGNYISDEQRKAAEKTRQLVNQKIGSFKEIEAISRNRISTENDLKNDIAKNLGALAIQLQWVDGNAAKAEDSFLKINQSATKISEAELELIKNREHSYAIAARAIVRAGKGYKYWSAYSITEQEHIVELSKKIHQLMFGIGNINMDDINSLPIGGPLNSSLTLDVVTQTVRICNGLDRKTKTNVGDANEVITYLRKTLRILQYINSKEQFSLGVHPFVYFYSGIGKHKIGSYYGFLMFAKELIEKKKIDNFIQVRSRFESVIYQYNFLVQQIIRKDRQSKRAYVSIKDYYVLLMEIILENPTYSNEAIVEEIKKNDKFKYLQTEIVDNETVAVKSNFSRGKKQQIKMETFVESLPRCPICGGYICSNSVSVDHIQRKQDGGTNAVENGQITHLYCNTTYKN
;
A
#
# COMPACT_ATOMS: atom_id res chain seq x y z
N MET A 1 5.16 7.67 -12.86
CA MET A 1 4.03 8.54 -13.27
C MET A 1 2.99 8.48 -12.18
N GLN A 2 2.30 9.57 -11.92
CA GLN A 2 1.25 9.61 -10.89
C GLN A 2 -0.03 9.01 -11.48
N THR A 3 -0.58 8.00 -10.83
CA THR A 3 -1.85 7.37 -11.22
C THR A 3 -3.03 8.12 -10.63
N ILE A 4 -4.20 7.97 -11.26
CA ILE A 4 -5.46 8.56 -10.82
C ILE A 4 -6.37 7.47 -10.24
N THR A 5 -7.07 7.78 -9.16
CA THR A 5 -8.02 6.86 -8.53
C THR A 5 -9.44 7.19 -8.95
N LEU A 6 -10.05 6.29 -9.73
CA LEU A 6 -11.44 6.40 -10.22
C LEU A 6 -12.35 5.34 -9.57
N ASP A 7 -11.94 4.80 -8.41
CA ASP A 7 -12.61 3.66 -7.78
C ASP A 7 -14.02 3.98 -7.27
N ALA A 8 -14.27 5.23 -6.93
CA ALA A 8 -15.57 5.70 -6.41
C ALA A 8 -16.69 5.69 -7.43
N LEU A 9 -16.37 5.80 -8.74
CA LEU A 9 -17.38 6.03 -9.79
C LEU A 9 -18.34 4.85 -9.99
N ILE A 10 -17.87 3.63 -9.79
CA ILE A 10 -18.71 2.42 -9.85
C ILE A 10 -18.66 1.75 -8.48
N PRO A 11 -19.79 1.70 -7.75
CA PRO A 11 -19.84 1.09 -6.42
C PRO A 11 -19.48 -0.39 -6.44
N ARG A 12 -18.97 -0.89 -5.30
CA ARG A 12 -18.68 -2.31 -5.11
C ARG A 12 -19.84 -3.01 -4.44
N GLU A 13 -20.06 -4.28 -4.83
CA GLU A 13 -21.09 -5.09 -4.23
C GLU A 13 -20.73 -6.59 -4.27
N ASP A 14 -21.36 -7.38 -3.41
CA ASP A 14 -21.26 -8.84 -3.46
C ASP A 14 -22.12 -9.40 -4.60
N PHE A 15 -21.63 -10.44 -5.27
CA PHE A 15 -22.39 -11.11 -6.32
C PHE A 15 -23.72 -11.70 -5.85
N ASN A 16 -23.77 -12.12 -4.58
CA ASN A 16 -24.93 -12.78 -4.00
C ASN A 16 -25.93 -11.81 -3.38
N ILE A 17 -25.71 -10.50 -3.50
CA ILE A 17 -26.68 -9.54 -3.00
C ILE A 17 -28.03 -9.73 -3.70
N LEU A 18 -29.07 -10.00 -2.91
CA LEU A 18 -30.44 -10.06 -3.40
C LEU A 18 -31.06 -8.68 -3.22
N SER A 19 -31.74 -8.18 -4.24
CA SER A 19 -32.64 -7.06 -4.03
C SER A 19 -33.80 -7.51 -3.15
N SER A 20 -34.30 -6.64 -2.29
CA SER A 20 -35.43 -6.89 -1.41
C SER A 20 -36.75 -7.21 -2.14
N THR A 21 -36.74 -7.15 -3.46
CA THR A 21 -37.90 -7.45 -4.33
C THR A 21 -37.51 -8.54 -5.33
N GLY A 22 -37.71 -9.80 -4.92
CA GLY A 22 -37.45 -10.95 -5.78
C GLY A 22 -38.45 -11.03 -6.93
N SER A 23 -37.96 -10.82 -8.13
CA SER A 23 -38.53 -11.42 -9.34
C SER A 23 -37.42 -11.50 -10.39
N SER A 24 -37.18 -12.70 -10.92
CA SER A 24 -36.32 -12.89 -12.09
C SER A 24 -36.97 -12.19 -13.28
N SER A 25 -36.50 -11.00 -13.62
CA SER A 25 -36.92 -10.33 -14.83
C SER A 25 -36.14 -10.90 -16.00
N ASN A 26 -36.86 -11.49 -16.97
CA ASN A 26 -36.34 -11.79 -18.31
C ASN A 26 -36.06 -10.49 -19.09
N THR A 27 -35.17 -9.66 -18.61
CA THR A 27 -34.77 -8.42 -19.28
C THR A 27 -33.71 -8.75 -20.34
N ARG A 28 -33.98 -8.34 -21.59
CA ARG A 28 -32.99 -8.43 -22.68
C ARG A 28 -31.73 -7.64 -22.29
N ASN A 29 -30.60 -8.25 -22.44
CA ASN A 29 -29.31 -7.60 -22.23
C ASN A 29 -29.04 -6.62 -23.40
N LYS A 30 -28.64 -5.40 -23.09
CA LYS A 30 -28.14 -4.44 -24.09
C LYS A 30 -26.90 -4.98 -24.79
N GLN A 31 -26.76 -4.69 -26.08
CA GLN A 31 -25.57 -5.06 -26.86
C GLN A 31 -24.53 -3.95 -26.86
N THR A 32 -24.95 -2.71 -26.65
CA THR A 32 -24.10 -1.52 -26.64
C THR A 32 -24.41 -0.62 -25.46
N LEU A 33 -23.43 0.15 -25.03
CA LEU A 33 -23.53 1.15 -23.98
C LEU A 33 -23.32 2.52 -24.58
N SER A 34 -24.34 3.36 -24.57
CA SER A 34 -24.29 4.74 -25.07
C SER A 34 -23.76 5.71 -24.02
N ILE A 35 -23.46 6.94 -24.44
CA ILE A 35 -23.07 8.04 -23.54
C ILE A 35 -24.17 8.34 -22.51
N GLU A 36 -25.42 8.31 -22.90
CA GLU A 36 -26.56 8.55 -21.98
C GLU A 36 -26.61 7.50 -20.87
N ASP A 37 -26.21 6.26 -21.15
CA ASP A 37 -26.16 5.19 -20.15
C ASP A 37 -25.04 5.41 -19.10
N LEU A 38 -24.06 6.25 -19.38
CA LEU A 38 -22.91 6.56 -18.49
C LEU A 38 -23.11 7.83 -17.65
N LYS A 39 -24.22 8.54 -17.82
CA LYS A 39 -24.60 9.64 -16.92
C LYS A 39 -25.05 9.09 -15.57
N TYR A 40 -24.73 9.78 -14.49
CA TYR A 40 -25.03 9.35 -13.12
C TYR A 40 -26.51 9.10 -12.85
N ASP A 41 -27.35 9.88 -13.44
CA ASP A 41 -28.81 9.81 -13.32
C ASP A 41 -29.45 8.74 -14.22
N SER A 42 -28.63 8.04 -15.04
CA SER A 42 -29.13 6.95 -15.87
C SER A 42 -29.44 5.69 -15.04
N PHE A 43 -30.54 5.00 -15.41
CA PHE A 43 -30.88 3.72 -14.78
C PHE A 43 -29.80 2.65 -14.96
N PHE A 44 -29.10 2.68 -16.09
CA PHE A 44 -28.04 1.70 -16.33
C PHE A 44 -26.84 1.93 -15.43
N PHE A 45 -26.35 3.18 -15.31
CA PHE A 45 -25.21 3.51 -14.46
C PHE A 45 -25.51 3.22 -12.98
N SER A 46 -26.72 3.54 -12.53
CA SER A 46 -27.14 3.29 -11.14
C SER A 46 -27.16 1.80 -10.78
N ALA A 47 -27.36 0.91 -11.77
CA ALA A 47 -27.32 -0.54 -11.60
C ALA A 47 -25.90 -1.14 -11.68
N LEU A 48 -24.90 -0.37 -12.18
CA LEU A 48 -23.53 -0.87 -12.31
C LEU A 48 -22.87 -1.10 -10.96
N ARG A 49 -22.17 -2.22 -10.85
CA ARG A 49 -21.39 -2.60 -9.66
C ARG A 49 -20.06 -3.19 -10.08
N LYS A 50 -19.06 -3.02 -9.24
CA LYS A 50 -17.82 -3.82 -9.29
C LYS A 50 -17.94 -4.96 -8.29
N PRO A 51 -17.44 -6.15 -8.61
CA PRO A 51 -17.29 -7.20 -7.61
C PRO A 51 -16.44 -6.73 -6.44
N ILE A 52 -16.79 -7.12 -5.21
CA ILE A 52 -16.03 -6.75 -3.99
C ILE A 52 -14.57 -7.16 -4.04
N PHE A 53 -14.25 -8.23 -4.75
CA PHE A 53 -12.90 -8.77 -4.91
C PHE A 53 -12.11 -8.14 -6.06
N GLN A 54 -12.73 -7.31 -6.92
CA GLN A 54 -12.02 -6.62 -8.00
C GLN A 54 -11.06 -5.58 -7.42
N ARG A 55 -9.86 -5.46 -8.01
CA ARG A 55 -8.87 -4.45 -7.61
C ARG A 55 -9.41 -3.02 -7.79
N GLU A 56 -8.75 -2.07 -7.15
CA GLU A 56 -9.10 -0.66 -7.28
C GLU A 56 -8.85 -0.16 -8.70
N THR A 57 -9.66 0.80 -9.13
CA THR A 57 -9.50 1.48 -10.42
C THR A 57 -8.52 2.65 -10.24
N ASN A 58 -7.23 2.33 -10.06
CA ASN A 58 -6.17 3.28 -9.71
C ASN A 58 -4.83 3.03 -10.44
N GLU A 59 -4.81 2.18 -11.47
CA GLU A 59 -3.57 1.83 -12.17
C GLU A 59 -3.30 2.71 -13.40
N TRP A 60 -4.26 3.51 -13.82
CA TRP A 60 -4.14 4.36 -14.98
C TRP A 60 -3.64 5.76 -14.58
N ASP A 61 -2.76 6.31 -15.39
CA ASP A 61 -2.33 7.70 -15.33
C ASP A 61 -3.17 8.59 -16.25
N ALA A 62 -2.90 9.89 -16.23
CA ALA A 62 -3.62 10.88 -17.04
C ALA A 62 -3.60 10.56 -18.54
N GLU A 63 -2.47 10.06 -19.05
CA GLU A 63 -2.31 9.74 -20.47
C GLU A 63 -3.19 8.56 -20.88
N LYS A 64 -3.23 7.49 -20.09
CA LYS A 64 -4.08 6.32 -20.37
C LYS A 64 -5.56 6.66 -20.32
N VAL A 65 -5.99 7.48 -19.35
CA VAL A 65 -7.37 7.95 -19.27
C VAL A 65 -7.72 8.80 -20.49
N CYS A 66 -6.88 9.76 -20.84
CA CYS A 66 -7.09 10.61 -22.01
C CYS A 66 -7.11 9.80 -23.31
N SER A 67 -6.17 8.88 -23.51
CA SER A 67 -6.11 8.03 -24.70
C SER A 67 -7.35 7.13 -24.85
N MET A 68 -7.88 6.62 -23.73
CA MET A 68 -9.13 5.85 -23.75
C MET A 68 -10.33 6.69 -24.21
N ILE A 69 -10.44 7.93 -23.72
CA ILE A 69 -11.51 8.85 -24.13
C ILE A 69 -11.32 9.25 -25.60
N GLU A 70 -10.07 9.54 -26.01
CA GLU A 70 -9.72 9.89 -27.39
C GLU A 70 -10.09 8.78 -28.37
N SER A 71 -9.73 7.52 -28.08
CA SER A 71 -10.14 6.37 -28.91
C SER A 71 -11.65 6.22 -29.00
N PHE A 72 -12.35 6.45 -27.89
CA PHE A 72 -13.81 6.35 -27.88
C PHE A 72 -14.47 7.45 -28.73
N VAL A 73 -14.06 8.71 -28.62
CA VAL A 73 -14.68 9.82 -29.37
C VAL A 73 -14.30 9.81 -30.85
N ASN A 74 -13.19 9.19 -31.21
CA ASN A 74 -12.77 8.98 -32.60
C ASN A 74 -13.37 7.72 -33.24
N ASP A 75 -14.26 7.03 -32.55
CA ASP A 75 -14.87 5.75 -32.99
C ASP A 75 -13.83 4.66 -33.34
N GLU A 76 -12.68 4.68 -32.63
CA GLU A 76 -11.67 3.65 -32.76
C GLU A 76 -12.09 2.36 -32.05
N LEU A 77 -11.46 1.24 -32.40
CA LEU A 77 -11.76 -0.04 -31.79
C LEU A 77 -11.43 -0.07 -30.29
N VAL A 78 -12.45 0.03 -29.45
CA VAL A 78 -12.36 -0.15 -28.01
C VAL A 78 -12.78 -1.58 -27.64
N PRO A 79 -11.98 -2.33 -26.85
CA PRO A 79 -12.38 -3.68 -26.42
C PRO A 79 -13.73 -3.66 -25.70
N ALA A 80 -14.57 -4.65 -25.96
CA ALA A 80 -15.89 -4.78 -25.37
C ALA A 80 -15.83 -4.82 -23.83
N ILE A 81 -16.83 -4.25 -23.19
CA ILE A 81 -17.03 -4.36 -21.74
C ILE A 81 -17.74 -5.68 -21.44
N ILE A 82 -17.22 -6.44 -20.50
CA ILE A 82 -17.81 -7.73 -20.11
C ILE A 82 -18.60 -7.56 -18.82
N LEU A 83 -19.87 -7.92 -18.87
CA LEU A 83 -20.84 -7.71 -17.80
C LEU A 83 -21.49 -9.03 -17.39
N TRP A 84 -21.95 -9.08 -16.16
CA TRP A 84 -22.82 -10.13 -15.62
C TRP A 84 -23.96 -9.50 -14.82
N ARG A 85 -25.18 -10.02 -14.98
CA ARG A 85 -26.35 -9.55 -14.24
C ARG A 85 -26.72 -10.57 -13.16
N ASN A 86 -26.85 -10.11 -11.91
CA ASN A 86 -27.33 -10.95 -10.84
C ASN A 86 -28.87 -11.01 -10.79
N GLN A 87 -29.43 -11.89 -9.96
CA GLN A 87 -30.87 -12.02 -9.77
C GLN A 87 -31.51 -10.78 -9.14
N GLY A 88 -30.73 -9.95 -8.44
CA GLY A 88 -31.18 -8.69 -7.86
C GLY A 88 -31.23 -7.52 -8.84
N GLY A 89 -30.92 -7.74 -10.13
CA GLY A 89 -30.95 -6.70 -11.17
C GLY A 89 -29.69 -5.85 -11.24
N TYR A 90 -28.71 -6.04 -10.37
CA TYR A 90 -27.42 -5.37 -10.45
C TYR A 90 -26.56 -5.91 -11.60
N ILE A 91 -25.81 -5.01 -12.23
CA ILE A 91 -24.95 -5.30 -13.40
C ILE A 91 -23.50 -5.20 -12.96
N PHE A 92 -22.83 -6.33 -12.87
CA PHE A 92 -21.45 -6.41 -12.45
C PHE A 92 -20.48 -6.30 -13.62
N VAL A 93 -19.48 -5.43 -13.49
CA VAL A 93 -18.40 -5.25 -14.47
C VAL A 93 -17.36 -6.34 -14.23
N ILE A 94 -17.35 -7.35 -15.09
CA ILE A 94 -16.40 -8.47 -15.05
C ILE A 94 -15.04 -8.04 -15.64
N ASP A 95 -15.07 -7.33 -16.77
CA ASP A 95 -13.90 -6.67 -17.35
C ASP A 95 -14.27 -5.31 -17.93
N GLY A 96 -13.31 -4.38 -17.93
CA GLY A 96 -13.45 -3.04 -18.48
C GLY A 96 -13.78 -1.94 -17.46
N ALA A 97 -13.60 -2.20 -16.15
CA ALA A 97 -13.86 -1.20 -15.11
C ALA A 97 -13.06 0.11 -15.31
N HIS A 98 -11.78 0.04 -15.71
CA HIS A 98 -10.98 1.23 -16.00
C HIS A 98 -11.53 2.00 -17.20
N ARG A 99 -11.96 1.30 -18.26
CA ARG A 99 -12.57 1.91 -19.46
C ARG A 99 -13.85 2.64 -19.12
N LEU A 100 -14.76 1.98 -18.40
CA LEU A 100 -16.01 2.59 -17.93
C LEU A 100 -15.78 3.77 -16.99
N SER A 101 -14.86 3.62 -16.04
CA SER A 101 -14.57 4.71 -15.11
C SER A 101 -13.94 5.92 -15.79
N SER A 102 -13.10 5.72 -16.82
CA SER A 102 -12.52 6.84 -17.59
C SER A 102 -13.58 7.61 -18.37
N LEU A 103 -14.50 6.91 -19.03
CA LEU A 103 -15.62 7.56 -19.72
C LEU A 103 -16.59 8.22 -18.74
N GLY A 104 -16.90 7.53 -17.63
CA GLY A 104 -17.72 8.09 -16.56
C GLY A 104 -17.11 9.35 -15.95
N ALA A 105 -15.78 9.40 -15.79
CA ALA A 105 -15.07 10.56 -15.32
C ALA A 105 -15.22 11.77 -16.25
N TRP A 106 -15.06 11.56 -17.55
CA TRP A 106 -15.23 12.61 -18.57
C TRP A 106 -16.67 13.11 -18.66
N ILE A 107 -17.64 12.18 -18.76
CA ILE A 107 -19.07 12.50 -18.94
C ILE A 107 -19.62 13.25 -17.73
N ASN A 108 -19.19 12.88 -16.51
CA ASN A 108 -19.73 13.46 -15.29
C ASN A 108 -18.78 14.47 -14.62
N ASP A 109 -17.64 14.79 -15.25
CA ASP A 109 -16.59 15.68 -14.72
C ASP A 109 -16.13 15.31 -13.29
N ASP A 110 -16.03 14.00 -13.02
CA ASP A 110 -15.54 13.47 -11.75
C ASP A 110 -14.30 12.59 -11.99
N TYR A 111 -13.13 13.20 -11.99
CA TYR A 111 -11.84 12.52 -12.14
C TYR A 111 -11.30 12.01 -10.80
N GLY A 112 -12.19 11.57 -9.89
CA GLY A 112 -11.85 11.13 -8.55
C GLY A 112 -11.83 12.28 -7.54
N ASP A 113 -12.32 13.46 -7.90
CA ASP A 113 -12.37 14.68 -7.11
C ASP A 113 -13.75 15.37 -7.12
N GLY A 114 -14.71 14.85 -7.88
CA GLY A 114 -16.08 15.35 -7.98
C GLY A 114 -17.01 14.82 -6.89
N PRO A 115 -18.31 15.14 -6.98
CA PRO A 115 -19.28 14.90 -5.89
C PRO A 115 -19.40 13.44 -5.45
N ILE A 116 -19.37 12.49 -6.39
CA ILE A 116 -19.47 11.05 -6.06
C ILE A 116 -18.20 10.60 -5.34
N SER A 117 -17.03 10.99 -5.85
CA SER A 117 -15.75 10.63 -5.23
C SER A 117 -15.61 11.25 -3.85
N ILE A 118 -16.00 12.51 -3.66
CA ILE A 118 -16.00 13.18 -2.36
C ILE A 118 -16.92 12.44 -1.38
N SER A 119 -18.14 12.13 -1.78
CA SER A 119 -19.09 11.38 -0.93
C SER A 119 -18.56 10.00 -0.56
N PHE A 120 -18.01 9.26 -1.53
CA PHE A 120 -17.46 7.92 -1.32
C PHE A 120 -16.29 7.89 -0.33
N TYR A 121 -15.42 8.90 -0.35
CA TYR A 121 -14.26 9.01 0.54
C TYR A 121 -14.53 9.80 1.83
N GLY A 122 -15.80 10.02 2.19
CA GLY A 122 -16.17 10.68 3.45
C GLY A 122 -15.75 12.14 3.52
N ASN A 123 -15.96 12.87 2.43
CA ASN A 123 -15.62 14.29 2.24
C ASN A 123 -14.11 14.62 2.29
N TYR A 124 -13.24 13.62 2.12
CA TYR A 124 -11.81 13.84 2.08
C TYR A 124 -11.18 13.28 0.80
N ILE A 125 -10.60 14.15 -0.01
CA ILE A 125 -9.77 13.80 -1.16
C ILE A 125 -8.35 14.27 -0.89
N SER A 126 -7.36 13.40 -1.06
CA SER A 126 -5.96 13.75 -0.84
C SER A 126 -5.46 14.78 -1.87
N ASP A 127 -4.46 15.56 -1.51
CA ASP A 127 -3.88 16.57 -2.42
C ASP A 127 -3.25 15.92 -3.66
N GLU A 128 -2.68 14.71 -3.53
CA GLU A 128 -2.16 13.96 -4.66
C GLU A 128 -3.28 13.59 -5.63
N GLN A 129 -4.40 13.08 -5.12
CA GLN A 129 -5.55 12.75 -5.95
C GLN A 129 -6.13 13.99 -6.64
N ARG A 130 -6.23 15.12 -5.93
CA ARG A 130 -6.69 16.39 -6.53
C ARG A 130 -5.77 16.84 -7.66
N LYS A 131 -4.45 16.78 -7.45
CA LYS A 131 -3.46 17.13 -8.50
C LYS A 131 -3.53 16.17 -9.68
N ALA A 132 -3.69 14.87 -9.44
CA ALA A 132 -3.84 13.89 -10.51
C ALA A 132 -5.13 14.10 -11.30
N ALA A 133 -6.24 14.37 -10.62
CA ALA A 133 -7.54 14.68 -11.23
C ALA A 133 -7.47 15.93 -12.10
N GLU A 134 -6.93 17.02 -11.55
CA GLU A 134 -6.79 18.29 -12.27
C GLU A 134 -5.88 18.16 -13.50
N LYS A 135 -4.73 17.49 -13.36
CA LYS A 135 -3.85 17.21 -14.50
C LYS A 135 -4.57 16.40 -15.58
N THR A 136 -5.34 15.38 -15.18
CA THR A 136 -6.07 14.55 -16.15
C THR A 136 -7.16 15.36 -16.85
N ARG A 137 -7.95 16.15 -16.12
CA ARG A 137 -8.97 17.04 -16.64
C ARG A 137 -8.40 18.03 -17.64
N GLN A 138 -7.28 18.69 -17.30
CA GLN A 138 -6.60 19.62 -18.19
C GLN A 138 -6.14 18.95 -19.47
N LEU A 139 -5.53 17.76 -19.39
CA LEU A 139 -5.07 17.01 -20.55
C LEU A 139 -6.23 16.64 -21.48
N VAL A 140 -7.33 16.12 -20.93
CA VAL A 140 -8.54 15.75 -21.68
C VAL A 140 -9.17 17.00 -22.31
N ASN A 141 -9.34 18.08 -21.55
CA ASN A 141 -9.91 19.33 -22.06
C ASN A 141 -9.06 19.96 -23.18
N GLN A 142 -7.74 19.84 -23.09
CA GLN A 142 -6.83 20.34 -24.11
C GLN A 142 -6.91 19.53 -25.41
N LYS A 143 -6.95 18.20 -25.33
CA LYS A 143 -6.92 17.31 -26.50
C LYS A 143 -8.29 17.09 -27.12
N ILE A 144 -9.34 16.99 -26.33
CA ILE A 144 -10.68 16.57 -26.75
C ILE A 144 -11.72 17.67 -26.51
N GLY A 145 -11.68 18.27 -25.32
CA GLY A 145 -12.69 19.17 -24.78
C GLY A 145 -13.43 18.56 -23.59
N SER A 146 -14.04 19.38 -22.75
CA SER A 146 -14.91 18.89 -21.69
C SER A 146 -16.20 18.31 -22.30
N PHE A 147 -16.76 17.26 -21.65
CA PHE A 147 -18.03 16.69 -22.11
C PHE A 147 -19.13 17.74 -22.20
N LYS A 148 -19.21 18.62 -21.20
CA LYS A 148 -20.19 19.72 -21.16
C LYS A 148 -20.10 20.66 -22.36
N GLU A 149 -18.88 20.97 -22.81
CA GLU A 149 -18.64 21.80 -24.00
C GLU A 149 -19.10 21.06 -25.27
N ILE A 150 -18.68 19.81 -25.46
CA ILE A 150 -19.03 18.98 -26.61
C ILE A 150 -20.56 18.75 -26.68
N GLU A 151 -21.20 18.48 -25.54
CA GLU A 151 -22.65 18.33 -25.46
C GLU A 151 -23.37 19.64 -25.84
N ALA A 152 -22.86 20.79 -25.41
CA ALA A 152 -23.43 22.09 -25.75
C ALA A 152 -23.31 22.38 -27.25
N ILE A 153 -22.19 22.03 -27.90
CA ILE A 153 -22.03 22.13 -29.35
C ILE A 153 -23.02 21.18 -30.06
N SER A 154 -23.08 19.92 -29.65
CA SER A 154 -23.99 18.92 -30.22
C SER A 154 -25.47 19.32 -30.16
N ARG A 155 -25.85 20.05 -29.11
CA ARG A 155 -27.24 20.58 -28.93
C ARG A 155 -27.43 21.97 -29.52
N ASN A 156 -26.47 22.48 -30.35
CA ASN A 156 -26.52 23.79 -30.96
C ASN A 156 -26.66 24.97 -29.97
N ARG A 157 -26.18 24.80 -28.73
CA ARG A 157 -26.21 25.86 -27.71
C ARG A 157 -25.03 26.82 -27.80
N ILE A 158 -23.92 26.35 -28.33
CA ILE A 158 -22.73 27.13 -28.63
C ILE A 158 -22.17 26.72 -29.98
N SER A 159 -21.42 27.61 -30.62
CA SER A 159 -20.65 27.33 -31.85
C SER A 159 -19.16 27.33 -31.57
N THR A 160 -18.38 26.59 -32.35
CA THR A 160 -16.93 26.55 -32.27
C THR A 160 -16.34 26.49 -33.67
N GLU A 161 -15.14 27.09 -33.84
CA GLU A 161 -14.35 26.99 -35.08
C GLU A 161 -13.40 25.78 -35.04
N ASN A 162 -13.41 25.01 -33.94
CA ASN A 162 -12.58 23.83 -33.79
C ASN A 162 -13.22 22.62 -34.47
N ASP A 163 -12.65 22.20 -35.61
CA ASP A 163 -13.17 21.11 -36.44
C ASP A 163 -13.27 19.79 -35.68
N LEU A 164 -12.27 19.45 -34.84
CA LEU A 164 -12.29 18.22 -34.04
C LEU A 164 -13.49 18.19 -33.07
N LYS A 165 -13.73 19.30 -32.37
CA LYS A 165 -14.88 19.38 -31.44
C LYS A 165 -16.21 19.32 -32.17
N ASN A 166 -16.29 19.93 -33.38
CA ASN A 166 -17.48 19.84 -34.23
C ASN A 166 -17.75 18.39 -34.66
N ASP A 167 -16.72 17.66 -35.07
CA ASP A 167 -16.86 16.29 -35.54
C ASP A 167 -17.23 15.34 -34.41
N ILE A 168 -16.64 15.48 -33.21
CA ILE A 168 -17.04 14.74 -32.02
C ILE A 168 -18.50 15.06 -31.67
N ALA A 169 -18.90 16.33 -31.68
CA ALA A 169 -20.26 16.75 -31.33
C ALA A 169 -21.32 16.22 -32.29
N LYS A 170 -21.03 16.15 -33.62
CA LYS A 170 -21.92 15.55 -34.62
C LYS A 170 -22.18 14.07 -34.36
N ASN A 171 -21.12 13.35 -33.95
CA ASN A 171 -21.17 11.89 -33.76
C ASN A 171 -21.56 11.48 -32.34
N LEU A 172 -21.66 12.43 -31.40
CA LEU A 172 -21.83 12.17 -29.97
C LEU A 172 -22.98 11.19 -29.64
N GLY A 173 -24.10 11.31 -30.36
CA GLY A 173 -25.27 10.44 -30.16
C GLY A 173 -25.15 9.04 -30.76
N ALA A 174 -24.17 8.81 -31.64
CA ALA A 174 -23.90 7.51 -32.26
C ALA A 174 -22.84 6.71 -31.51
N LEU A 175 -22.01 7.39 -30.69
CA LEU A 175 -20.92 6.75 -29.95
C LEU A 175 -21.44 5.74 -28.93
N ALA A 176 -20.93 4.50 -29.01
CA ALA A 176 -21.30 3.43 -28.10
C ALA A 176 -20.19 2.40 -27.95
N ILE A 177 -20.08 1.80 -26.78
CA ILE A 177 -19.19 0.66 -26.51
C ILE A 177 -19.94 -0.64 -26.63
N GLN A 178 -19.30 -1.65 -27.22
CA GLN A 178 -19.82 -3.00 -27.31
C GLN A 178 -19.84 -3.68 -25.92
N LEU A 179 -20.94 -4.39 -25.65
CA LEU A 179 -21.13 -5.16 -24.42
C LEU A 179 -21.11 -6.65 -24.71
N GLN A 180 -20.47 -7.41 -23.85
CA GLN A 180 -20.55 -8.86 -23.80
C GLN A 180 -21.10 -9.28 -22.44
N TRP A 181 -21.87 -10.34 -22.41
CA TRP A 181 -22.53 -10.81 -21.19
C TRP A 181 -22.09 -12.22 -20.83
N VAL A 182 -21.74 -12.39 -19.57
CA VAL A 182 -21.51 -13.71 -18.98
C VAL A 182 -22.88 -14.25 -18.57
N ASP A 183 -23.25 -15.41 -19.13
CA ASP A 183 -24.46 -16.13 -18.73
C ASP A 183 -24.16 -17.14 -17.62
N GLY A 184 -25.09 -17.24 -16.66
CA GLY A 184 -25.02 -18.20 -15.57
C GLY A 184 -25.02 -17.56 -14.18
N ASN A 185 -24.61 -18.36 -13.19
CA ASN A 185 -24.63 -17.96 -11.77
C ASN A 185 -23.37 -17.18 -11.35
N ALA A 186 -23.34 -16.73 -10.09
CA ALA A 186 -22.22 -15.99 -9.49
C ALA A 186 -20.88 -16.74 -9.59
N ALA A 187 -20.87 -18.06 -9.41
CA ALA A 187 -19.65 -18.87 -9.52
C ALA A 187 -19.05 -18.80 -10.93
N LYS A 188 -19.90 -18.91 -11.97
CA LYS A 188 -19.46 -18.79 -13.37
C LYS A 188 -18.97 -17.36 -13.70
N ALA A 189 -19.58 -16.35 -13.13
CA ALA A 189 -19.12 -14.96 -13.26
C ALA A 189 -17.75 -14.75 -12.61
N GLU A 190 -17.52 -15.32 -11.42
CA GLU A 190 -16.23 -15.28 -10.71
C GLU A 190 -15.14 -16.01 -11.50
N ASP A 191 -15.43 -17.22 -12.00
CA ASP A 191 -14.51 -17.97 -12.87
C ASP A 191 -14.16 -17.21 -14.14
N SER A 192 -15.11 -16.56 -14.76
CA SER A 192 -14.89 -15.73 -15.95
C SER A 192 -14.00 -14.52 -15.63
N PHE A 193 -14.27 -13.84 -14.50
CA PHE A 193 -13.42 -12.76 -14.01
C PHE A 193 -11.96 -13.22 -13.82
N LEU A 194 -11.76 -14.35 -13.15
CA LEU A 194 -10.42 -14.88 -12.89
C LEU A 194 -9.68 -15.24 -14.20
N LYS A 195 -10.35 -15.91 -15.13
CA LYS A 195 -9.77 -16.31 -16.42
C LYS A 195 -9.39 -15.10 -17.29
N ILE A 196 -10.27 -14.13 -17.43
CA ILE A 196 -10.05 -12.93 -18.25
C ILE A 196 -8.87 -12.12 -17.70
N ASN A 197 -8.86 -11.86 -16.38
CA ASN A 197 -7.81 -11.06 -15.76
C ASN A 197 -6.45 -11.78 -15.66
N GLN A 198 -6.39 -13.12 -15.74
CA GLN A 198 -5.13 -13.85 -15.83
C GLN A 198 -4.44 -13.71 -17.20
N SER A 199 -5.20 -13.46 -18.26
CA SER A 199 -4.67 -13.35 -19.63
C SER A 199 -4.22 -11.94 -20.01
N ALA A 200 -4.80 -10.89 -19.44
CA ALA A 200 -4.53 -9.49 -19.83
C ALA A 200 -3.51 -8.79 -18.90
N THR A 201 -3.84 -8.58 -17.66
CA THR A 201 -2.92 -8.00 -16.65
C THR A 201 -2.88 -8.98 -15.48
N LYS A 202 -1.74 -9.65 -15.29
CA LYS A 202 -1.63 -10.69 -14.26
C LYS A 202 -2.04 -10.14 -12.89
N ILE A 203 -3.10 -10.71 -12.32
CA ILE A 203 -3.44 -10.54 -10.91
C ILE A 203 -2.27 -11.07 -10.09
N SER A 204 -1.76 -10.31 -9.14
CA SER A 204 -0.69 -10.79 -8.26
C SER A 204 -1.18 -12.00 -7.43
N GLU A 205 -0.25 -12.88 -7.02
CA GLU A 205 -0.61 -14.02 -6.15
C GLU A 205 -1.31 -13.57 -4.86
N ALA A 206 -0.91 -12.43 -4.31
CA ALA A 206 -1.51 -11.86 -3.11
C ALA A 206 -2.95 -11.38 -3.35
N GLU A 207 -3.20 -10.71 -4.47
CA GLU A 207 -4.56 -10.31 -4.85
C GLU A 207 -5.45 -11.53 -5.09
N LEU A 208 -4.95 -12.54 -5.81
CA LEU A 208 -5.68 -13.79 -6.05
C LEU A 208 -6.01 -14.51 -4.74
N GLU A 209 -5.05 -14.53 -3.80
CA GLU A 209 -5.27 -15.08 -2.47
C GLU A 209 -6.36 -14.32 -1.71
N LEU A 210 -6.33 -12.98 -1.73
CA LEU A 210 -7.34 -12.16 -1.07
C LEU A 210 -8.71 -12.22 -1.75
N ILE A 211 -8.77 -12.47 -3.06
CA ILE A 211 -10.03 -12.71 -3.77
C ILE A 211 -10.66 -14.01 -3.27
N LYS A 212 -9.88 -15.10 -3.26
CA LYS A 212 -10.35 -16.42 -2.82
C LYS A 212 -10.74 -16.48 -1.34
N ASN A 213 -10.07 -15.68 -0.52
CA ASN A 213 -10.26 -15.65 0.94
C ASN A 213 -10.93 -14.34 1.41
N ARG A 214 -11.75 -13.71 0.59
CA ARG A 214 -12.29 -12.36 0.81
C ARG A 214 -13.08 -12.19 2.11
N GLU A 215 -13.70 -13.26 2.58
CA GLU A 215 -14.51 -13.29 3.80
C GLU A 215 -13.70 -13.67 5.05
N HIS A 216 -12.45 -14.07 4.88
CA HIS A 216 -11.58 -14.42 5.99
C HIS A 216 -11.12 -13.19 6.76
N SER A 217 -11.07 -13.29 8.08
CA SER A 217 -10.77 -12.18 8.99
C SER A 217 -9.46 -11.47 8.67
N TYR A 218 -8.39 -12.19 8.28
CA TYR A 218 -7.12 -11.56 7.91
C TYR A 218 -7.21 -10.75 6.61
N ALA A 219 -8.02 -11.20 5.65
CA ALA A 219 -8.19 -10.50 4.38
C ALA A 219 -9.01 -9.21 4.56
N ILE A 220 -10.03 -9.25 5.42
CA ILE A 220 -10.80 -8.08 5.82
C ILE A 220 -9.88 -7.08 6.54
N ALA A 221 -9.08 -7.53 7.53
CA ALA A 221 -8.13 -6.68 8.24
C ALA A 221 -7.12 -6.01 7.28
N ALA A 222 -6.52 -6.77 6.35
CA ALA A 222 -5.58 -6.24 5.38
C ALA A 222 -6.20 -5.16 4.49
N ARG A 223 -7.39 -5.41 3.96
CA ARG A 223 -8.12 -4.44 3.12
C ARG A 223 -8.52 -3.18 3.89
N ALA A 224 -8.92 -3.32 5.15
CA ALA A 224 -9.22 -2.19 6.00
C ALA A 224 -7.98 -1.31 6.23
N ILE A 225 -6.82 -1.91 6.47
CA ILE A 225 -5.54 -1.18 6.66
C ILE A 225 -5.14 -0.45 5.38
N VAL A 226 -5.13 -1.13 4.22
CA VAL A 226 -4.75 -0.50 2.93
C VAL A 226 -5.56 0.77 2.67
N ARG A 227 -6.84 0.75 3.01
CA ARG A 227 -7.78 1.87 2.80
C ARG A 227 -7.83 2.87 3.95
N ALA A 228 -7.05 2.69 5.00
CA ALA A 228 -7.14 3.50 6.23
C ALA A 228 -8.57 3.57 6.78
N GLY A 229 -9.33 2.49 6.66
CA GLY A 229 -10.74 2.42 7.07
C GLY A 229 -11.73 3.17 6.18
N LYS A 230 -11.32 3.69 5.02
CA LYS A 230 -12.15 4.46 4.08
C LYS A 230 -12.63 3.61 2.90
N GLY A 231 -13.50 4.18 2.07
CA GLY A 231 -14.03 3.55 0.88
C GLY A 231 -14.99 2.39 1.17
N TYR A 232 -15.03 1.39 0.30
CA TYR A 232 -15.91 0.24 0.50
C TYR A 232 -15.53 -0.56 1.76
N LYS A 233 -16.51 -0.77 2.64
CA LYS A 233 -16.32 -1.44 3.93
C LYS A 233 -16.65 -2.93 3.82
N TYR A 234 -15.64 -3.78 3.66
CA TYR A 234 -15.77 -5.25 3.68
C TYR A 234 -16.31 -5.79 5.02
N TRP A 235 -16.47 -4.93 6.00
CA TRP A 235 -16.98 -5.19 7.35
C TRP A 235 -18.33 -4.50 7.61
N SER A 236 -19.03 -4.09 6.55
CA SER A 236 -20.34 -3.40 6.67
C SER A 236 -21.45 -4.26 7.28
N ALA A 237 -21.30 -5.60 7.24
CA ALA A 237 -22.24 -6.52 7.87
C ALA A 237 -22.10 -6.62 9.40
N TYR A 238 -21.04 -6.05 9.97
CA TYR A 238 -20.81 -6.08 11.42
C TYR A 238 -21.58 -4.98 12.15
N SER A 239 -21.68 -5.07 13.48
CA SER A 239 -22.34 -4.02 14.27
C SER A 239 -21.62 -2.68 14.12
N ILE A 240 -22.33 -1.57 14.35
CA ILE A 240 -21.78 -0.20 14.24
C ILE A 240 -20.51 -0.04 15.08
N THR A 241 -20.53 -0.51 16.32
CA THR A 241 -19.37 -0.43 17.24
C THR A 241 -18.16 -1.21 16.72
N GLU A 242 -18.37 -2.40 16.16
CA GLU A 242 -17.29 -3.19 15.55
C GLU A 242 -16.73 -2.51 14.31
N GLN A 243 -17.59 -1.93 13.48
CA GLN A 243 -17.16 -1.15 12.30
C GLN A 243 -16.29 0.03 12.70
N GLU A 244 -16.67 0.79 13.73
CA GLU A 244 -15.91 1.93 14.25
C GLU A 244 -14.54 1.50 14.77
N HIS A 245 -14.47 0.40 15.54
CA HIS A 245 -13.20 -0.16 16.01
C HIS A 245 -12.28 -0.58 14.86
N ILE A 246 -12.82 -1.24 13.83
CA ILE A 246 -12.04 -1.64 12.65
C ILE A 246 -11.49 -0.41 11.91
N VAL A 247 -12.32 0.61 11.73
CA VAL A 247 -11.92 1.87 11.06
C VAL A 247 -10.80 2.56 11.85
N GLU A 248 -10.96 2.73 13.17
CA GLU A 248 -9.98 3.39 14.01
C GLU A 248 -8.63 2.66 14.01
N LEU A 249 -8.64 1.35 14.26
CA LEU A 249 -7.43 0.54 14.30
C LEU A 249 -6.72 0.52 12.94
N SER A 250 -7.47 0.37 11.86
CA SER A 250 -6.94 0.34 10.50
C SER A 250 -6.29 1.67 10.10
N LYS A 251 -6.91 2.80 10.47
CA LYS A 251 -6.35 4.14 10.27
C LYS A 251 -5.03 4.31 11.02
N LYS A 252 -4.96 3.90 12.30
CA LYS A 252 -3.73 3.96 13.11
C LYS A 252 -2.61 3.11 12.50
N ILE A 253 -2.92 1.88 12.09
CA ILE A 253 -1.94 0.97 11.46
C ILE A 253 -1.44 1.56 10.14
N HIS A 254 -2.35 2.03 9.29
CA HIS A 254 -2.00 2.67 8.02
C HIS A 254 -1.05 3.85 8.23
N GLN A 255 -1.33 4.73 9.19
CA GLN A 255 -0.49 5.87 9.52
C GLN A 255 0.90 5.46 10.02
N LEU A 256 0.99 4.42 10.84
CA LEU A 256 2.28 3.90 11.29
C LEU A 256 3.10 3.29 10.14
N MET A 257 2.45 2.56 9.25
CA MET A 257 3.14 1.90 8.13
C MET A 257 3.60 2.88 7.05
N PHE A 258 2.77 3.84 6.70
CA PHE A 258 2.93 4.66 5.49
C PHE A 258 3.04 6.17 5.78
N GLY A 259 2.91 6.60 7.03
CA GLY A 259 2.95 8.00 7.42
C GLY A 259 1.65 8.76 7.16
N ILE A 260 1.69 10.07 7.29
CA ILE A 260 0.56 11.00 7.08
C ILE A 260 0.96 12.02 6.03
N GLY A 261 0.15 12.15 4.99
CA GLY A 261 0.36 13.15 3.92
C GLY A 261 1.47 12.78 2.95
N ASN A 262 2.02 13.80 2.29
CA ASN A 262 3.11 13.64 1.32
C ASN A 262 4.42 13.30 2.01
N ILE A 263 4.89 12.09 1.84
CA ILE A 263 6.18 11.66 2.37
C ILE A 263 7.28 11.99 1.37
N ASN A 264 8.25 12.77 1.84
CA ASN A 264 9.46 13.01 1.08
C ASN A 264 10.39 11.80 1.17
N MET A 265 10.42 10.95 0.14
CA MET A 265 11.27 9.77 0.08
C MET A 265 12.78 10.10 -0.01
N ASP A 266 13.13 11.37 -0.21
CA ASP A 266 14.52 11.86 -0.19
C ASP A 266 14.97 12.32 1.20
N ASP A 267 14.05 12.38 2.18
CA ASP A 267 14.35 12.70 3.57
C ASP A 267 14.36 11.41 4.42
N ILE A 268 15.53 11.04 4.91
CA ILE A 268 15.71 9.81 5.70
C ILE A 268 14.89 9.78 6.99
N ASN A 269 14.52 10.94 7.53
CA ASN A 269 13.74 11.06 8.77
C ASN A 269 12.24 10.82 8.54
N SER A 270 11.76 10.95 7.30
CA SER A 270 10.35 10.80 6.96
C SER A 270 10.00 9.46 6.31
N LEU A 271 10.99 8.57 6.12
CA LEU A 271 10.78 7.29 5.45
C LEU A 271 9.79 6.39 6.21
N PRO A 272 8.76 5.84 5.53
CA PRO A 272 7.76 4.99 6.15
C PRO A 272 8.30 3.57 6.40
N ILE A 273 7.90 2.95 7.51
CA ILE A 273 8.34 1.59 7.85
C ILE A 273 7.83 0.53 6.86
N GLY A 274 6.62 0.72 6.31
CA GLY A 274 5.98 -0.19 5.35
C GLY A 274 6.35 0.05 3.88
N GLY A 275 7.22 1.03 3.61
CA GLY A 275 7.58 1.44 2.25
C GLY A 275 6.59 2.41 1.61
N PRO A 276 6.79 2.78 0.34
CA PRO A 276 5.93 3.75 -0.34
C PRO A 276 4.52 3.21 -0.56
N LEU A 277 3.51 4.01 -0.24
CA LEU A 277 2.09 3.63 -0.32
C LEU A 277 1.62 3.32 -1.75
N ASN A 278 2.14 4.04 -2.74
CA ASN A 278 1.69 3.92 -4.14
C ASN A 278 2.41 2.82 -4.93
N SER A 279 2.82 1.76 -4.27
CA SER A 279 3.42 0.62 -4.94
C SER A 279 2.36 -0.45 -5.19
N SER A 280 2.46 -1.14 -6.33
CA SER A 280 1.65 -2.34 -6.62
C SER A 280 1.83 -3.44 -5.56
N LEU A 281 2.84 -3.31 -4.69
CA LEU A 281 3.16 -4.23 -3.61
C LEU A 281 2.48 -3.87 -2.29
N THR A 282 1.81 -2.70 -2.17
CA THR A 282 1.24 -2.23 -0.90
C THR A 282 0.28 -3.24 -0.27
N LEU A 283 -0.62 -3.80 -1.07
CA LEU A 283 -1.58 -4.80 -0.59
C LEU A 283 -0.88 -6.06 -0.08
N ASP A 284 0.16 -6.50 -0.78
CA ASP A 284 0.97 -7.64 -0.39
C ASP A 284 1.74 -7.38 0.92
N VAL A 285 2.35 -6.19 1.03
CA VAL A 285 3.07 -5.78 2.25
C VAL A 285 2.14 -5.77 3.45
N VAL A 286 0.95 -5.19 3.33
CA VAL A 286 -0.04 -5.13 4.42
C VAL A 286 -0.54 -6.52 4.78
N THR A 287 -0.89 -7.34 3.78
CA THR A 287 -1.39 -8.71 4.02
C THR A 287 -0.35 -9.55 4.76
N GLN A 288 0.91 -9.50 4.32
CA GLN A 288 1.98 -10.23 4.98
C GLN A 288 2.29 -9.68 6.38
N THR A 289 2.19 -8.36 6.58
CA THR A 289 2.31 -7.73 7.91
C THR A 289 1.26 -8.28 8.88
N VAL A 290 -0.02 -8.30 8.48
CA VAL A 290 -1.09 -8.88 9.30
C VAL A 290 -0.80 -10.34 9.63
N ARG A 291 -0.37 -11.14 8.64
CA ARG A 291 -0.04 -12.56 8.85
C ARG A 291 1.11 -12.76 9.83
N ILE A 292 2.23 -12.08 9.66
CA ILE A 292 3.40 -12.19 10.55
C ILE A 292 3.03 -11.79 11.97
N CYS A 293 2.37 -10.65 12.15
CA CYS A 293 1.98 -10.17 13.48
C CYS A 293 1.06 -11.13 14.22
N ASN A 294 0.22 -11.86 13.49
CA ASN A 294 -0.75 -12.79 14.08
C ASN A 294 -0.29 -14.26 14.04
N GLY A 295 0.91 -14.55 13.52
CA GLY A 295 1.42 -15.92 13.45
C GLY A 295 0.65 -16.81 12.47
N LEU A 296 0.08 -16.21 11.42
CA LEU A 296 -0.69 -16.92 10.39
C LEU A 296 0.24 -17.37 9.27
N ASP A 297 0.37 -18.67 9.08
CA ASP A 297 0.99 -19.24 7.90
C ASP A 297 -0.02 -19.35 6.73
N ARG A 298 0.45 -19.79 5.55
CA ARG A 298 -0.44 -19.97 4.38
C ARG A 298 -1.49 -21.07 4.55
N LYS A 299 -1.32 -21.96 5.53
CA LYS A 299 -2.22 -23.09 5.80
C LYS A 299 -3.18 -22.79 6.94
N THR A 300 -2.93 -21.72 7.71
CA THR A 300 -3.78 -21.34 8.82
C THR A 300 -5.17 -21.00 8.32
N LYS A 301 -6.17 -21.77 8.77
CA LYS A 301 -7.57 -21.46 8.53
C LYS A 301 -7.98 -20.36 9.49
N THR A 302 -8.50 -19.25 8.96
CA THR A 302 -9.09 -18.16 9.76
C THR A 302 -10.61 -18.25 9.68
N ASN A 303 -11.30 -17.67 10.66
CA ASN A 303 -12.75 -17.65 10.64
C ASN A 303 -13.28 -16.77 9.50
N VAL A 304 -14.48 -17.09 9.05
CA VAL A 304 -15.22 -16.34 8.05
C VAL A 304 -16.24 -15.47 8.77
N GLY A 305 -16.26 -14.17 8.48
CA GLY A 305 -17.28 -13.25 9.01
C GLY A 305 -17.19 -12.98 10.53
N ASP A 306 -16.03 -13.19 11.16
CA ASP A 306 -15.84 -12.96 12.60
C ASP A 306 -15.22 -11.59 12.88
N ALA A 307 -16.05 -10.63 13.30
CA ALA A 307 -15.64 -9.28 13.64
C ALA A 307 -14.61 -9.23 14.79
N ASN A 308 -14.78 -10.07 15.81
CA ASN A 308 -13.87 -10.11 16.97
C ASN A 308 -12.49 -10.61 16.56
N GLU A 309 -12.41 -11.57 15.65
CA GLU A 309 -11.14 -12.04 15.12
C GLU A 309 -10.46 -10.95 14.29
N VAL A 310 -11.20 -10.23 13.42
CA VAL A 310 -10.67 -9.08 12.66
C VAL A 310 -10.08 -8.02 13.59
N ILE A 311 -10.83 -7.62 14.62
CA ILE A 311 -10.39 -6.64 15.62
C ILE A 311 -9.15 -7.13 16.37
N THR A 312 -9.11 -8.42 16.72
CA THR A 312 -7.96 -9.05 17.39
C THR A 312 -6.72 -8.99 16.50
N TYR A 313 -6.85 -9.29 15.21
CA TYR A 313 -5.74 -9.23 14.27
C TYR A 313 -5.23 -7.79 14.09
N LEU A 314 -6.13 -6.83 14.02
CA LEU A 314 -5.76 -5.42 13.96
C LEU A 314 -5.05 -4.96 15.23
N ARG A 315 -5.54 -5.31 16.42
CA ARG A 315 -4.91 -4.95 17.71
C ARG A 315 -3.51 -5.52 17.85
N LYS A 316 -3.29 -6.80 17.52
CA LYS A 316 -1.97 -7.43 17.57
C LYS A 316 -1.01 -6.79 16.56
N THR A 317 -1.48 -6.51 15.34
CA THR A 317 -0.70 -5.84 14.30
C THR A 317 -0.30 -4.43 14.77
N LEU A 318 -1.26 -3.64 15.26
CA LEU A 318 -1.01 -2.32 15.80
C LEU A 318 0.05 -2.34 16.91
N ARG A 319 -0.10 -3.26 17.87
CA ARG A 319 0.80 -3.35 19.02
C ARG A 319 2.25 -3.60 18.62
N ILE A 320 2.50 -4.51 17.67
CA ILE A 320 3.87 -4.80 17.19
C ILE A 320 4.45 -3.62 16.45
N LEU A 321 3.68 -2.98 15.56
CA LEU A 321 4.13 -1.79 14.84
C LEU A 321 4.41 -0.62 15.79
N GLN A 322 3.62 -0.44 16.83
CA GLN A 322 3.87 0.55 17.88
C GLN A 322 5.18 0.30 18.62
N TYR A 323 5.54 -0.95 18.91
CA TYR A 323 6.85 -1.28 19.45
C TYR A 323 7.99 -0.90 18.50
N ILE A 324 7.82 -1.10 17.21
CA ILE A 324 8.88 -0.81 16.23
C ILE A 324 9.15 0.69 16.15
N ASN A 325 8.13 1.49 15.82
CA ASN A 325 8.30 2.93 15.69
C ASN A 325 6.96 3.65 15.91
N SER A 326 6.80 4.32 17.02
CA SER A 326 5.62 5.13 17.35
C SER A 326 5.95 6.19 18.40
N LYS A 327 4.92 6.91 18.86
CA LYS A 327 4.99 7.86 19.99
C LYS A 327 4.65 7.22 21.34
N GLU A 328 4.45 5.91 21.39
CA GLU A 328 4.16 5.18 22.62
C GLU A 328 5.42 5.02 23.47
N GLN A 329 5.27 5.05 24.79
CA GLN A 329 6.39 4.95 25.75
C GLN A 329 7.24 3.69 25.59
N PHE A 330 6.63 2.60 25.10
CA PHE A 330 7.31 1.33 24.85
C PHE A 330 7.91 1.22 23.44
N SER A 331 7.90 2.29 22.65
CA SER A 331 8.45 2.29 21.30
C SER A 331 9.97 2.21 21.30
N LEU A 332 10.51 1.28 20.52
CA LEU A 332 11.94 1.12 20.29
C LEU A 332 12.54 2.24 19.43
N GLY A 333 11.70 3.00 18.70
CA GLY A 333 12.13 4.07 17.83
C GLY A 333 13.13 3.59 16.77
N VAL A 334 12.84 2.45 16.13
CA VAL A 334 13.69 1.87 15.09
C VAL A 334 13.75 2.83 13.90
N HIS A 335 14.97 3.20 13.47
CA HIS A 335 15.16 4.13 12.37
C HIS A 335 14.89 3.44 11.02
N PRO A 336 13.85 3.83 10.24
CA PRO A 336 13.43 3.08 9.05
C PRO A 336 14.53 2.90 8.02
N PHE A 337 15.34 3.94 7.77
CA PHE A 337 16.42 3.86 6.78
C PHE A 337 17.45 2.78 7.13
N VAL A 338 17.86 2.70 8.38
CA VAL A 338 18.90 1.75 8.84
C VAL A 338 18.43 0.29 8.65
N TYR A 339 17.16 0.02 8.95
CA TYR A 339 16.64 -1.34 8.96
C TYR A 339 15.95 -1.76 7.67
N PHE A 340 15.22 -0.84 7.02
CA PHE A 340 14.25 -1.21 5.98
C PHE A 340 14.57 -0.65 4.60
N TYR A 341 15.66 0.14 4.46
CA TYR A 341 16.00 0.73 3.17
C TYR A 341 17.43 0.38 2.75
N SER A 342 17.68 0.40 1.45
CA SER A 342 19.03 0.30 0.88
C SER A 342 19.70 1.66 0.87
N GLY A 343 21.03 1.71 0.68
CA GLY A 343 21.77 2.95 0.56
C GLY A 343 21.26 3.93 -0.50
N ILE A 344 20.54 3.44 -1.52
CA ILE A 344 19.88 4.27 -2.55
C ILE A 344 18.42 4.60 -2.25
N GLY A 345 17.93 4.40 -1.03
CA GLY A 345 16.57 4.72 -0.60
C GLY A 345 15.47 3.76 -1.07
N LYS A 346 15.80 2.55 -1.57
CA LYS A 346 14.80 1.54 -1.93
C LYS A 346 14.38 0.72 -0.72
N HIS A 347 13.08 0.58 -0.51
CA HIS A 347 12.54 -0.25 0.56
C HIS A 347 12.89 -1.73 0.39
N LYS A 348 13.46 -2.34 1.44
CA LYS A 348 13.87 -3.75 1.50
C LYS A 348 12.77 -4.57 2.19
N ILE A 349 11.78 -5.02 1.46
CA ILE A 349 10.60 -5.75 1.97
C ILE A 349 11.00 -6.97 2.80
N GLY A 350 12.01 -7.73 2.38
CA GLY A 350 12.50 -8.89 3.13
C GLY A 350 13.08 -8.51 4.50
N SER A 351 13.86 -7.41 4.58
CA SER A 351 14.37 -6.88 5.85
C SER A 351 13.24 -6.42 6.77
N TYR A 352 12.22 -5.75 6.21
CA TYR A 352 11.04 -5.32 6.95
C TYR A 352 10.29 -6.52 7.56
N TYR A 353 9.98 -7.54 6.78
CA TYR A 353 9.31 -8.74 7.29
C TYR A 353 10.16 -9.50 8.31
N GLY A 354 11.46 -9.65 8.05
CA GLY A 354 12.38 -10.31 8.97
C GLY A 354 12.47 -9.59 10.31
N PHE A 355 12.56 -8.25 10.29
CA PHE A 355 12.59 -7.44 11.49
C PHE A 355 11.24 -7.44 12.23
N LEU A 356 10.13 -7.39 11.49
CA LEU A 356 8.78 -7.50 12.06
C LEU A 356 8.61 -8.80 12.86
N MET A 357 9.08 -9.92 12.30
CA MET A 357 9.06 -11.22 12.98
C MET A 357 10.03 -11.27 14.17
N PHE A 358 11.22 -10.65 14.05
CA PHE A 358 12.19 -10.51 15.12
C PHE A 358 11.62 -9.68 16.28
N ALA A 359 11.02 -8.52 16.01
CA ALA A 359 10.39 -7.68 17.01
C ALA A 359 9.25 -8.43 17.75
N LYS A 360 8.42 -9.17 17.00
CA LYS A 360 7.39 -10.04 17.61
C LYS A 360 8.01 -11.05 18.55
N GLU A 361 9.09 -11.73 18.16
CA GLU A 361 9.78 -12.71 19.00
C GLU A 361 10.39 -12.07 20.25
N LEU A 362 10.99 -10.87 20.15
CA LEU A 362 11.50 -10.13 21.30
C LEU A 362 10.41 -9.82 22.33
N ILE A 363 9.23 -9.40 21.84
CA ILE A 363 8.06 -9.10 22.70
C ILE A 363 7.56 -10.36 23.40
N GLU A 364 7.33 -11.42 22.63
CA GLU A 364 6.77 -12.69 23.15
C GLU A 364 7.72 -13.38 24.14
N LYS A 365 9.02 -13.34 23.88
CA LYS A 365 10.06 -13.95 24.73
C LYS A 365 10.60 -13.02 25.82
N LYS A 366 10.09 -11.78 25.91
CA LYS A 366 10.57 -10.73 26.84
C LYS A 366 12.08 -10.47 26.73
N LYS A 367 12.60 -10.45 25.50
CA LYS A 367 14.04 -10.24 25.21
C LYS A 367 14.33 -8.81 24.68
N ILE A 368 13.45 -7.84 24.91
CA ILE A 368 13.61 -6.47 24.42
C ILE A 368 14.85 -5.83 25.05
N ASP A 369 15.07 -6.01 26.35
CA ASP A 369 16.23 -5.43 27.06
C ASP A 369 17.55 -5.99 26.53
N ASN A 370 17.60 -7.27 26.18
CA ASN A 370 18.76 -7.87 25.51
C ASN A 370 19.08 -7.15 24.17
N PHE A 371 18.05 -6.84 23.39
CA PHE A 371 18.21 -6.09 22.16
C PHE A 371 18.71 -4.65 22.41
N ILE A 372 18.17 -3.96 23.43
CA ILE A 372 18.62 -2.62 23.83
C ILE A 372 20.09 -2.62 24.20
N GLN A 373 20.54 -3.62 24.97
CA GLN A 373 21.94 -3.76 25.39
C GLN A 373 22.91 -3.87 24.19
N VAL A 374 22.54 -4.54 23.14
CA VAL A 374 23.40 -4.78 21.97
C VAL A 374 23.15 -3.82 20.80
N ARG A 375 22.13 -2.96 20.90
CA ARG A 375 21.57 -2.22 19.78
C ARG A 375 22.60 -1.43 18.97
N SER A 376 23.51 -0.72 19.62
CA SER A 376 24.54 0.05 18.93
C SER A 376 25.38 -0.81 17.99
N ARG A 377 25.83 -1.95 18.48
CA ARG A 377 26.65 -2.89 17.71
C ARG A 377 25.81 -3.61 16.66
N PHE A 378 24.60 -4.01 17.01
CA PHE A 378 23.66 -4.64 16.10
C PHE A 378 23.38 -3.74 14.87
N GLU A 379 23.09 -2.45 15.10
CA GLU A 379 22.86 -1.47 14.04
C GLU A 379 24.13 -1.24 13.20
N SER A 380 25.31 -1.23 13.81
CA SER A 380 26.58 -1.13 13.09
C SER A 380 26.77 -2.30 12.12
N VAL A 381 26.53 -3.55 12.56
CA VAL A 381 26.69 -4.74 11.71
C VAL A 381 25.67 -4.75 10.58
N ILE A 382 24.38 -4.53 10.86
CA ILE A 382 23.33 -4.56 9.80
C ILE A 382 23.48 -3.43 8.79
N TYR A 383 24.07 -2.30 9.17
CA TYR A 383 24.35 -1.19 8.26
C TYR A 383 25.58 -1.47 7.41
N GLN A 384 26.71 -1.85 8.01
CA GLN A 384 27.97 -2.15 7.33
C GLN A 384 27.84 -3.35 6.39
N TYR A 385 27.16 -4.41 6.84
CA TYR A 385 26.97 -5.66 6.09
C TYR A 385 25.55 -5.83 5.57
N ASN A 386 24.91 -4.73 5.14
CA ASN A 386 23.51 -4.74 4.69
C ASN A 386 23.23 -5.69 3.52
N PHE A 387 24.26 -6.07 2.77
CA PHE A 387 24.20 -7.01 1.65
C PHE A 387 24.03 -8.47 2.09
N LEU A 388 24.32 -8.84 3.34
CA LEU A 388 24.13 -10.20 3.85
C LEU A 388 22.66 -10.61 3.83
N VAL A 389 21.75 -9.68 4.17
CA VAL A 389 20.30 -9.92 4.07
C VAL A 389 19.90 -10.21 2.63
N GLN A 390 20.52 -9.56 1.64
CA GLN A 390 20.25 -9.85 0.22
C GLN A 390 20.75 -11.24 -0.18
N GLN A 391 21.85 -11.73 0.38
CA GLN A 391 22.32 -13.10 0.16
C GLN A 391 21.34 -14.11 0.75
N ILE A 392 20.78 -13.86 1.95
CA ILE A 392 19.74 -14.70 2.56
C ILE A 392 18.50 -14.76 1.65
N ILE A 393 18.04 -13.60 1.14
CA ILE A 393 16.90 -13.53 0.22
C ILE A 393 17.15 -14.33 -1.06
N ARG A 394 18.37 -14.24 -1.64
CA ARG A 394 18.75 -14.99 -2.85
C ARG A 394 18.79 -16.48 -2.59
N LYS A 395 19.28 -16.92 -1.45
CA LYS A 395 19.33 -18.33 -1.05
C LYS A 395 17.92 -18.93 -0.95
N ASP A 396 16.99 -18.21 -0.34
CA ASP A 396 15.61 -18.66 -0.17
C ASP A 396 14.72 -18.40 -1.41
N ARG A 397 15.30 -17.85 -2.48
CA ARG A 397 14.69 -17.57 -3.80
C ARG A 397 13.51 -16.61 -3.81
N GLN A 398 12.97 -16.20 -2.67
CA GLN A 398 11.84 -15.27 -2.56
C GLN A 398 11.89 -14.48 -1.25
N SER A 399 11.74 -13.16 -1.33
CA SER A 399 11.63 -12.28 -0.15
C SER A 399 10.51 -12.71 0.82
N LYS A 400 9.42 -13.26 0.28
CA LYS A 400 8.26 -13.76 1.03
C LYS A 400 8.51 -15.05 1.82
N ARG A 401 9.64 -15.73 1.60
CA ARG A 401 10.03 -16.94 2.35
C ARG A 401 11.24 -16.67 3.22
N ALA A 402 12.09 -15.75 2.80
CA ALA A 402 13.34 -15.43 3.47
C ALA A 402 13.17 -14.77 4.84
N TYR A 403 12.00 -14.22 5.17
CA TYR A 403 11.81 -13.47 6.42
C TYR A 403 12.04 -14.31 7.68
N VAL A 404 11.79 -15.60 7.64
CA VAL A 404 12.10 -16.52 8.75
C VAL A 404 13.61 -16.64 8.93
N SER A 405 14.34 -16.85 7.84
CA SER A 405 15.82 -16.93 7.87
C SER A 405 16.45 -15.60 8.26
N ILE A 406 15.88 -14.48 7.83
CA ILE A 406 16.33 -13.14 8.23
C ILE A 406 16.08 -12.91 9.73
N LYS A 407 14.94 -13.32 10.26
CA LYS A 407 14.64 -13.29 11.69
C LYS A 407 15.67 -14.13 12.47
N ASP A 408 15.96 -15.34 12.01
CA ASP A 408 16.95 -16.20 12.67
C ASP A 408 18.37 -15.60 12.60
N TYR A 409 18.71 -14.92 11.50
CA TYR A 409 19.95 -14.15 11.39
C TYR A 409 20.01 -13.02 12.43
N TYR A 410 18.93 -12.27 12.63
CA TYR A 410 18.87 -11.20 13.63
C TYR A 410 18.95 -11.74 15.06
N VAL A 411 18.29 -12.87 15.33
CA VAL A 411 18.39 -13.53 16.67
C VAL A 411 19.82 -13.98 16.93
N LEU A 412 20.45 -14.67 15.96
CA LEU A 412 21.84 -15.14 16.10
C LEU A 412 22.82 -13.96 16.25
N LEU A 413 22.66 -12.90 15.45
CA LEU A 413 23.46 -11.69 15.57
C LEU A 413 23.36 -11.09 16.98
N MET A 414 22.15 -10.97 17.53
CA MET A 414 21.94 -10.47 18.89
C MET A 414 22.63 -11.36 19.92
N GLU A 415 22.48 -12.68 19.82
CA GLU A 415 23.04 -13.65 20.76
C GLU A 415 24.58 -13.63 20.72
N ILE A 416 25.21 -13.62 19.54
CA ILE A 416 26.68 -13.52 19.40
C ILE A 416 27.21 -12.25 20.06
N ILE A 417 26.54 -11.09 19.86
CA ILE A 417 27.00 -9.83 20.45
C ILE A 417 26.85 -9.86 21.99
N LEU A 418 25.77 -10.46 22.51
CA LEU A 418 25.59 -10.61 23.97
C LEU A 418 26.68 -11.48 24.60
N GLU A 419 27.04 -12.58 23.93
CA GLU A 419 28.07 -13.51 24.40
C GLU A 419 29.47 -12.95 24.24
N ASN A 420 29.71 -12.11 23.21
CA ASN A 420 31.04 -11.61 22.83
C ASN A 420 31.03 -10.09 22.63
N PRO A 421 30.85 -9.28 23.69
CA PRO A 421 30.66 -7.83 23.56
C PRO A 421 31.88 -7.07 23.02
N THR A 422 33.06 -7.69 23.00
CA THR A 422 34.30 -7.09 22.53
C THR A 422 34.66 -7.43 21.08
N TYR A 423 33.93 -8.33 20.43
CA TYR A 423 34.21 -8.69 19.03
C TYR A 423 34.09 -7.49 18.09
N SER A 424 34.95 -7.42 17.07
CA SER A 424 34.76 -6.49 15.96
C SER A 424 33.55 -6.90 15.10
N ASN A 425 33.08 -6.03 14.23
CA ASN A 425 31.99 -6.37 13.31
C ASN A 425 32.37 -7.53 12.39
N GLU A 426 33.64 -7.58 11.95
CA GLU A 426 34.19 -8.67 11.15
C GLU A 426 34.18 -10.00 11.91
N ALA A 427 34.61 -10.00 13.19
CA ALA A 427 34.59 -11.20 14.03
C ALA A 427 33.17 -11.71 14.27
N ILE A 428 32.19 -10.82 14.47
CA ILE A 428 30.79 -11.17 14.61
C ILE A 428 30.28 -11.86 13.36
N VAL A 429 30.59 -11.31 12.17
CA VAL A 429 30.13 -11.89 10.90
C VAL A 429 30.79 -13.24 10.64
N GLU A 430 32.08 -13.41 10.94
CA GLU A 430 32.76 -14.70 10.84
C GLU A 430 32.16 -15.73 11.83
N GLU A 431 31.73 -15.32 13.02
CA GLU A 431 31.03 -16.19 13.96
C GLU A 431 29.66 -16.63 13.41
N ILE A 432 28.90 -15.72 12.80
CA ILE A 432 27.64 -16.06 12.12
C ILE A 432 27.86 -17.12 11.04
N LYS A 433 28.94 -17.05 10.27
CA LYS A 433 29.29 -18.00 9.19
C LYS A 433 29.61 -19.40 9.71
N LYS A 434 29.97 -19.56 10.97
CA LYS A 434 30.16 -20.90 11.58
C LYS A 434 28.83 -21.64 11.77
N ASN A 435 27.71 -20.92 11.83
CA ASN A 435 26.40 -21.55 11.90
C ASN A 435 26.04 -22.19 10.55
N ASP A 436 25.64 -23.46 10.58
CA ASP A 436 25.31 -24.24 9.37
C ASP A 436 24.27 -23.57 8.46
N LYS A 437 23.35 -22.83 9.04
CA LYS A 437 22.30 -22.09 8.31
C LYS A 437 22.88 -20.92 7.51
N PHE A 438 24.01 -20.35 7.93
CA PHE A 438 24.56 -19.10 7.38
C PHE A 438 25.97 -19.23 6.80
N LYS A 439 26.55 -20.43 6.76
CA LYS A 439 27.91 -20.69 6.23
C LYS A 439 28.15 -20.27 4.78
N TYR A 440 27.08 -20.05 4.00
CA TYR A 440 27.15 -19.59 2.61
C TYR A 440 27.34 -18.07 2.48
N LEU A 441 27.23 -17.31 3.55
CA LEU A 441 27.38 -15.87 3.52
C LEU A 441 28.82 -15.48 3.18
N GLN A 442 28.95 -14.48 2.30
CA GLN A 442 30.25 -13.96 1.86
C GLN A 442 30.40 -12.53 2.38
N THR A 443 31.56 -12.23 2.93
CA THR A 443 31.91 -10.93 3.53
C THR A 443 32.51 -9.95 2.53
N GLU A 444 33.07 -10.46 1.41
CA GLU A 444 33.62 -9.63 0.36
C GLU A 444 32.58 -9.41 -0.75
N ILE A 445 32.35 -8.15 -1.11
CA ILE A 445 31.64 -7.80 -2.31
C ILE A 445 32.68 -7.78 -3.43
N VAL A 446 32.57 -8.72 -4.38
CA VAL A 446 33.34 -8.63 -5.63
C VAL A 446 32.71 -7.50 -6.46
N ASP A 447 33.21 -6.29 -6.27
CA ASP A 447 32.81 -5.13 -7.08
C ASP A 447 33.45 -5.27 -8.47
N ASN A 448 32.68 -5.80 -9.41
CA ASN A 448 33.05 -5.86 -10.83
C ASN A 448 32.79 -4.52 -11.57
N GLU A 449 32.47 -3.44 -10.86
CA GLU A 449 32.34 -2.13 -11.48
C GLU A 449 33.74 -1.50 -11.72
N THR A 450 34.20 -1.52 -12.98
CA THR A 450 35.29 -0.66 -13.42
C THR A 450 34.88 0.80 -13.22
N VAL A 451 35.54 1.47 -12.27
CA VAL A 451 35.31 2.89 -12.01
C VAL A 451 35.81 3.68 -13.22
N ALA A 452 34.91 4.16 -14.05
CA ALA A 452 35.26 5.01 -15.18
C ALA A 452 35.76 6.37 -14.67
N VAL A 453 37.00 6.69 -14.96
CA VAL A 453 37.77 7.83 -14.41
C VAL A 453 37.22 9.22 -14.85
N LYS A 454 36.25 9.29 -15.77
CA LYS A 454 35.76 10.56 -16.36
C LYS A 454 34.23 10.66 -16.51
N SER A 455 33.42 9.95 -15.73
CA SER A 455 31.96 10.08 -15.82
C SER A 455 31.36 10.80 -14.61
N ASN A 456 30.31 11.59 -14.84
CA ASN A 456 29.51 12.14 -13.74
C ASN A 456 28.86 11.03 -12.94
N PHE A 457 28.66 11.27 -11.63
CA PHE A 457 27.95 10.33 -10.78
C PHE A 457 26.56 10.00 -11.35
N SER A 458 26.24 8.72 -11.47
CA SER A 458 24.90 8.26 -11.81
C SER A 458 23.88 8.75 -10.76
N ARG A 459 22.59 8.81 -11.13
CA ARG A 459 21.51 9.19 -10.20
C ARG A 459 21.55 8.31 -8.93
N GLY A 460 21.78 7.01 -9.06
CA GLY A 460 21.87 6.08 -7.94
C GLY A 460 23.05 6.38 -7.01
N LYS A 461 24.26 6.64 -7.57
CA LYS A 461 25.43 6.99 -6.78
C LYS A 461 25.25 8.34 -6.06
N LYS A 462 24.65 9.34 -6.70
CA LYS A 462 24.31 10.61 -6.04
C LYS A 462 23.36 10.42 -4.86
N GLN A 463 22.34 9.58 -5.04
CA GLN A 463 21.39 9.29 -3.98
C GLN A 463 22.06 8.50 -2.83
N GLN A 464 22.92 7.55 -3.14
CA GLN A 464 23.66 6.79 -2.14
C GLN A 464 24.56 7.71 -1.29
N ILE A 465 25.37 8.56 -1.92
CA ILE A 465 26.24 9.53 -1.22
C ILE A 465 25.41 10.42 -0.29
N LYS A 466 24.29 10.96 -0.80
CA LYS A 466 23.38 11.80 -0.02
C LYS A 466 22.85 11.06 1.23
N MET A 467 22.37 9.84 1.05
CA MET A 467 21.79 9.05 2.15
C MET A 467 22.84 8.65 3.18
N GLU A 468 24.03 8.21 2.76
CA GLU A 468 25.13 7.85 3.64
C GLU A 468 25.57 9.05 4.48
N THR A 469 25.76 10.23 3.86
CA THR A 469 26.10 11.47 4.59
C THR A 469 25.04 11.84 5.62
N PHE A 470 23.76 11.69 5.30
CA PHE A 470 22.70 11.97 6.27
C PHE A 470 22.67 10.97 7.43
N VAL A 471 22.95 9.69 7.19
CA VAL A 471 23.02 8.68 8.26
C VAL A 471 24.16 8.97 9.24
N GLU A 472 25.30 9.41 8.74
CA GLU A 472 26.44 9.79 9.59
C GLU A 472 26.10 10.95 10.54
N SER A 473 25.20 11.84 10.13
CA SER A 473 24.74 12.99 10.94
C SER A 473 23.59 12.66 11.90
N LEU A 474 23.01 11.45 11.85
CA LEU A 474 21.90 11.08 12.73
C LEU A 474 22.33 11.02 14.19
N PRO A 475 21.52 11.60 15.10
CA PRO A 475 21.80 11.50 16.53
C PRO A 475 21.68 10.06 17.01
N ARG A 476 22.44 9.75 18.06
CA ARG A 476 22.40 8.45 18.74
C ARG A 476 21.87 8.59 20.15
N CYS A 477 21.12 7.60 20.57
CA CYS A 477 20.61 7.53 21.94
C CYS A 477 21.78 7.31 22.93
N PRO A 478 22.00 8.18 23.92
CA PRO A 478 23.11 8.02 24.87
C PRO A 478 22.95 6.79 25.78
N ILE A 479 21.75 6.19 25.85
CA ILE A 479 21.49 5.01 26.69
C ILE A 479 21.86 3.71 25.94
N CYS A 480 21.39 3.54 24.70
CA CYS A 480 21.61 2.29 23.95
C CYS A 480 22.57 2.43 22.75
N GLY A 481 23.03 3.64 22.42
CA GLY A 481 23.90 3.93 21.28
C GLY A 481 23.24 3.78 19.90
N GLY A 482 21.96 3.42 19.82
CA GLY A 482 21.23 3.24 18.57
C GLY A 482 20.82 4.56 17.91
N TYR A 483 20.57 4.54 16.59
CA TYR A 483 20.14 5.71 15.83
C TYR A 483 18.75 6.17 16.26
N ILE A 484 18.58 7.47 16.46
CA ILE A 484 17.31 8.09 16.85
C ILE A 484 16.49 8.44 15.62
N CYS A 485 15.22 8.02 15.63
CA CYS A 485 14.22 8.43 14.65
C CYS A 485 13.39 9.61 15.21
N SER A 486 13.30 10.72 14.47
CA SER A 486 12.61 11.94 14.90
C SER A 486 11.12 11.71 15.26
N ASN A 487 10.50 10.69 14.69
CA ASN A 487 9.09 10.34 14.96
C ASN A 487 8.88 9.59 16.29
N SER A 488 9.95 9.14 16.95
CA SER A 488 9.89 8.31 18.16
C SER A 488 11.01 8.69 19.12
N VAL A 489 10.98 9.94 19.58
CA VAL A 489 12.01 10.55 20.43
C VAL A 489 11.40 11.03 21.75
N SER A 490 12.17 10.90 22.82
CA SER A 490 11.91 11.47 24.14
C SER A 490 13.06 12.37 24.59
N VAL A 491 12.79 13.31 25.46
CA VAL A 491 13.82 14.09 26.16
C VAL A 491 13.97 13.51 27.57
N ASP A 492 15.18 13.14 27.91
CA ASP A 492 15.58 12.58 29.20
C ASP A 492 16.48 13.56 29.95
N HIS A 493 16.54 13.45 31.27
CA HIS A 493 17.49 14.20 32.08
C HIS A 493 18.84 13.48 32.14
N ILE A 494 19.92 14.17 31.83
CA ILE A 494 21.29 13.66 31.97
C ILE A 494 21.52 13.31 33.45
N GLN A 495 21.35 14.30 34.34
CA GLN A 495 21.29 14.09 35.77
C GLN A 495 19.82 13.99 36.21
N ARG A 496 19.44 12.86 36.85
CA ARG A 496 18.07 12.58 37.25
C ARG A 496 17.56 13.64 38.26
N LYS A 497 16.27 13.94 38.24
CA LYS A 497 15.64 14.88 39.19
C LYS A 497 15.84 14.44 40.64
N GLN A 498 15.77 13.15 40.93
CA GLN A 498 16.03 12.60 42.27
C GLN A 498 17.48 12.79 42.74
N ASP A 499 18.41 12.94 41.82
CA ASP A 499 19.84 13.15 42.06
C ASP A 499 20.21 14.65 41.98
N GLY A 500 19.22 15.55 42.05
CA GLY A 500 19.43 17.01 42.04
C GLY A 500 19.52 17.63 40.64
N GLY A 501 19.14 16.88 39.59
CA GLY A 501 19.11 17.39 38.21
C GLY A 501 18.10 18.51 38.00
N THR A 502 18.50 19.55 37.26
CA THR A 502 17.67 20.71 36.93
C THR A 502 16.89 20.51 35.62
N ASN A 503 15.92 21.41 35.37
CA ASN A 503 15.20 21.48 34.10
C ASN A 503 15.88 22.42 33.08
N ALA A 504 17.17 22.75 33.26
CA ALA A 504 17.95 23.50 32.30
C ALA A 504 18.16 22.70 31.01
N VAL A 505 18.23 23.38 29.86
CA VAL A 505 18.40 22.74 28.54
C VAL A 505 19.64 21.85 28.49
N GLU A 506 20.70 22.28 29.16
CA GLU A 506 21.99 21.61 29.25
C GLU A 506 21.91 20.26 29.98
N ASN A 507 20.86 20.06 30.81
CA ASN A 507 20.58 18.79 31.48
C ASN A 507 19.63 17.89 30.68
N GLY A 508 19.23 18.33 29.47
CA GLY A 508 18.38 17.57 28.56
C GLY A 508 19.16 16.77 27.52
N GLN A 509 18.75 15.55 27.25
CA GLN A 509 19.29 14.74 26.16
C GLN A 509 18.18 14.00 25.41
N ILE A 510 18.33 13.83 24.07
CA ILE A 510 17.37 13.08 23.28
C ILE A 510 17.64 11.58 23.39
N THR A 511 16.59 10.80 23.57
CA THR A 511 16.66 9.34 23.75
C THR A 511 15.50 8.64 23.02
N HIS A 512 15.57 7.31 22.90
CA HIS A 512 14.39 6.53 22.54
C HIS A 512 13.37 6.53 23.68
N LEU A 513 12.09 6.48 23.34
CA LEU A 513 10.99 6.42 24.31
C LEU A 513 11.18 5.20 25.26
N TYR A 514 11.40 4.00 24.73
CA TYR A 514 11.66 2.81 25.54
C TYR A 514 12.86 2.95 26.47
N CYS A 515 13.96 3.51 25.98
CA CYS A 515 15.18 3.69 26.75
C CYS A 515 14.96 4.61 27.95
N ASN A 516 14.21 5.70 27.76
CA ASN A 516 13.93 6.66 28.84
C ASN A 516 12.93 6.12 29.86
N THR A 517 11.80 5.51 29.38
CA THR A 517 10.65 5.22 30.24
C THR A 517 10.67 3.80 30.84
N THR A 518 11.37 2.84 30.22
CA THR A 518 11.30 1.43 30.59
C THR A 518 12.67 0.85 30.92
N TYR A 519 13.67 1.05 30.06
CA TYR A 519 14.98 0.42 30.24
C TYR A 519 15.85 1.08 31.32
N LYS A 520 15.83 2.41 31.42
CA LYS A 520 16.62 3.18 32.40
C LYS A 520 16.01 3.15 33.81
N ASN A 521 14.71 2.96 33.90
CA ASN A 521 13.94 2.92 35.15
C ASN A 521 13.73 1.47 35.62
#